data_9e6e72e1c40c2ff1e6afd6c08446ebc8
#
_entry.id   9e6e72e1c40c2ff1e6afd6c08446ebc8
#
_cell.length_a   1.000
_cell.length_b   1.000
_cell.length_c   1.000
_cell.angle_alpha   90.00
_cell.angle_beta   90.00
_cell.angle_gamma   90.00
#
_symmetry.space_group_name_H-M   'P 1'
#
loop_
_entity.id
_entity.type
_entity.pdbx_description
1 polymer ?
#
loop_
_entity_poly.entity_id
_entity_poly.type
_entity_poly.pdbx_seq_one_letter_code
_entity_poly.pdbx_strand_id
1 'polypeptide(L)'
;MRLFEFAVTLALSSAAFSQQKPEAPRDTGSDLLWKKLETRIEQISARFDGVMGLAILDLTDGTTLLRNADRVFPTASSIKIAVLLELYRQDHQAREGAQGKAKLSDIYTFDPKDLVEDSQIMAALTPRVTRVTNRDLAQFMVAVSDNAATNVLIDRVGMQNVNATLRSLGLTKTLLRRKMIDIAAARRGDENVATPQEMTWLLEMIYKGEALSKELTGQFIKQLKTLKKDSYLSYELPADVELADKPGSLEGVRTDSGIVFAKNRPFAISVMTAYDCDEKAAERAIGEVALDAYRYFEMRGKTSEYGRVLPSVPPGR
;
A
#
# COMPACT_ATOMS: atom_id res chain seq x y z
N MET A 1 -73.51 -33.97 11.29
CA MET A 1 -72.47 -34.45 12.22
C MET A 1 -71.19 -34.63 11.39
N ARG A 2 -70.32 -33.66 11.36
CA ARG A 2 -69.04 -33.72 10.61
C ARG A 2 -67.94 -33.48 11.63
N LEU A 3 -67.09 -34.49 11.81
CA LEU A 3 -65.91 -34.46 12.63
C LEU A 3 -64.83 -33.66 11.91
N PHE A 4 -64.22 -32.67 12.60
CA PHE A 4 -63.04 -31.96 12.17
C PHE A 4 -61.82 -32.61 12.85
N GLU A 5 -60.93 -33.19 12.08
CA GLU A 5 -59.62 -33.63 12.53
C GLU A 5 -58.65 -32.45 12.52
N PHE A 6 -58.06 -32.15 13.65
CA PHE A 6 -56.94 -31.20 13.81
C PHE A 6 -55.62 -31.95 13.68
N ALA A 7 -54.92 -31.70 12.59
CA ALA A 7 -53.54 -32.15 12.46
C ALA A 7 -52.58 -31.10 13.09
N VAL A 8 -51.90 -31.51 14.18
CA VAL A 8 -50.85 -30.72 14.82
C VAL A 8 -49.52 -31.01 14.11
N THR A 9 -49.00 -30.03 13.37
CA THR A 9 -47.68 -30.12 12.73
C THR A 9 -46.62 -29.63 13.74
N LEU A 10 -45.80 -30.55 14.24
CA LEU A 10 -44.66 -30.23 15.08
C LEU A 10 -43.52 -29.74 14.21
N ALA A 11 -43.23 -28.43 14.28
CA ALA A 11 -42.04 -27.86 13.62
C ALA A 11 -40.82 -28.06 14.55
N LEU A 12 -39.94 -28.97 14.16
CA LEU A 12 -38.61 -29.13 14.77
C LEU A 12 -37.70 -28.00 14.26
N SER A 13 -37.51 -26.98 15.08
CA SER A 13 -36.46 -25.95 14.83
C SER A 13 -35.10 -26.54 15.22
N SER A 14 -34.29 -26.89 14.21
CA SER A 14 -32.88 -27.20 14.42
C SER A 14 -32.12 -25.91 14.73
N ALA A 15 -31.85 -25.66 16.00
CA ALA A 15 -30.91 -24.64 16.42
C ALA A 15 -29.51 -25.07 16.00
N ALA A 16 -28.97 -24.42 14.96
CA ALA A 16 -27.55 -24.53 14.59
C ALA A 16 -26.73 -23.89 15.72
N PHE A 17 -26.14 -24.75 16.56
CA PHE A 17 -25.09 -24.33 17.51
C PHE A 17 -23.88 -23.84 16.65
N SER A 18 -23.75 -22.54 16.46
CA SER A 18 -22.51 -21.93 16.07
C SER A 18 -21.48 -22.24 17.17
N GLN A 19 -20.55 -23.15 16.87
CA GLN A 19 -19.38 -23.35 17.72
C GLN A 19 -18.53 -22.07 17.63
N GLN A 20 -18.73 -21.14 18.57
CA GLN A 20 -17.78 -20.08 18.82
C GLN A 20 -16.43 -20.73 19.13
N LYS A 21 -15.44 -20.46 18.26
CA LYS A 21 -14.06 -20.82 18.54
C LYS A 21 -13.72 -20.25 19.92
N PRO A 22 -13.15 -21.05 20.85
CA PRO A 22 -12.81 -20.54 22.17
C PRO A 22 -11.92 -19.28 21.99
N GLU A 23 -12.33 -18.18 22.62
CA GLU A 23 -11.53 -16.98 22.67
C GLU A 23 -10.19 -17.34 23.33
N ALA A 24 -9.07 -17.11 22.64
CA ALA A 24 -7.75 -17.41 23.19
C ALA A 24 -7.57 -16.65 24.52
N PRO A 25 -6.92 -17.25 25.52
CA PRO A 25 -6.67 -16.58 26.80
C PRO A 25 -5.95 -15.25 26.53
N ARG A 26 -6.50 -14.16 27.01
CA ARG A 26 -5.86 -12.85 26.99
C ARG A 26 -4.61 -12.93 27.90
N ASP A 27 -3.47 -12.35 27.49
CA ASP A 27 -2.13 -12.40 28.09
C ASP A 27 -1.29 -13.61 27.66
N THR A 28 -1.18 -13.82 26.36
CA THR A 28 -0.21 -14.79 25.81
C THR A 28 1.18 -14.15 25.58
N GLY A 29 2.20 -14.98 25.37
CA GLY A 29 3.53 -14.49 24.97
C GLY A 29 3.51 -13.64 23.69
N SER A 30 2.49 -13.82 22.82
CA SER A 30 2.30 -13.02 21.62
C SER A 30 1.91 -11.58 21.94
N ASP A 31 1.12 -11.34 22.98
CA ASP A 31 0.74 -9.99 23.39
C ASP A 31 1.93 -9.22 23.97
N LEU A 32 2.79 -9.92 24.71
CA LEU A 32 4.05 -9.34 25.19
C LEU A 32 5.01 -9.01 24.04
N LEU A 33 5.04 -9.85 23.01
CA LEU A 33 5.86 -9.60 21.82
C LEU A 33 5.34 -8.37 21.03
N TRP A 34 4.00 -8.23 20.94
CA TRP A 34 3.38 -7.05 20.35
C TRP A 34 3.68 -5.77 21.12
N LYS A 35 3.50 -5.78 22.44
CA LYS A 35 3.85 -4.64 23.31
C LYS A 35 5.34 -4.25 23.20
N LYS A 36 6.21 -5.22 22.96
CA LYS A 36 7.65 -4.98 22.71
C LYS A 36 7.87 -4.27 21.38
N LEU A 37 7.13 -4.64 20.33
CA LEU A 37 7.14 -3.93 19.05
C LEU A 37 6.66 -2.49 19.24
N GLU A 38 5.49 -2.28 19.89
CA GLU A 38 4.95 -0.95 20.18
C GLU A 38 5.98 -0.06 20.91
N THR A 39 6.64 -0.60 21.94
CA THR A 39 7.66 0.13 22.69
C THR A 39 8.85 0.54 21.83
N ARG A 40 9.33 -0.33 20.94
CA ARG A 40 10.44 -0.01 20.03
C ARG A 40 10.05 1.07 19.02
N ILE A 41 8.88 0.94 18.42
CA ILE A 41 8.34 1.95 17.51
C ILE A 41 8.20 3.31 18.20
N GLU A 42 7.71 3.31 19.45
CA GLU A 42 7.63 4.53 20.27
C GLU A 42 8.99 5.17 20.48
N GLN A 43 10.02 4.38 20.81
CA GLN A 43 11.38 4.87 21.00
C GLN A 43 11.98 5.46 19.71
N ILE A 44 11.74 4.84 18.55
CA ILE A 44 12.17 5.36 17.25
C ILE A 44 11.50 6.71 17.00
N SER A 45 10.19 6.78 17.14
CA SER A 45 9.43 7.99 16.90
C SER A 45 9.76 9.13 17.88
N ALA A 46 10.06 8.80 19.15
CA ALA A 46 10.36 9.80 20.18
C ALA A 46 11.74 10.46 19.99
N ARG A 47 12.73 9.72 19.44
CA ARG A 47 14.07 10.27 19.14
C ARG A 47 14.17 10.96 17.79
N PHE A 48 13.17 10.80 16.92
CA PHE A 48 13.15 11.42 15.61
C PHE A 48 12.88 12.93 15.74
N ASP A 49 13.77 13.73 15.15
CA ASP A 49 13.63 15.18 15.12
C ASP A 49 12.77 15.59 13.91
N GLY A 50 11.50 15.81 14.16
CA GLY A 50 10.45 16.02 13.16
C GLY A 50 9.15 15.36 13.60
N VAL A 51 8.22 15.18 12.69
CA VAL A 51 6.94 14.51 12.95
C VAL A 51 6.85 13.22 12.17
N MET A 52 6.63 12.10 12.86
CA MET A 52 6.42 10.80 12.27
C MET A 52 4.99 10.31 12.48
N GLY A 53 4.36 9.89 11.40
CA GLY A 53 3.12 9.12 11.40
C GLY A 53 3.37 7.74 10.79
N LEU A 54 2.78 6.70 11.37
CA LEU A 54 2.90 5.35 10.82
C LEU A 54 1.66 4.50 11.08
N ALA A 55 1.44 3.56 10.20
CA ALA A 55 0.48 2.48 10.35
C ALA A 55 1.12 1.17 9.89
N ILE A 56 0.94 0.11 10.68
CA ILE A 56 1.32 -1.26 10.35
C ILE A 56 0.06 -2.10 10.48
N LEU A 57 -0.24 -2.91 9.48
CA LEU A 57 -1.45 -3.72 9.41
C LEU A 57 -1.07 -5.16 9.06
N ASP A 58 -1.38 -6.09 9.93
CA ASP A 58 -1.27 -7.52 9.67
C ASP A 58 -2.28 -7.96 8.63
N LEU A 59 -1.83 -8.40 7.47
CA LEU A 59 -2.71 -8.86 6.39
C LEU A 59 -3.32 -10.26 6.64
N THR A 60 -2.93 -10.91 7.76
CA THR A 60 -3.42 -12.24 8.14
C THR A 60 -4.63 -12.16 9.06
N ASP A 61 -4.62 -11.28 10.07
CA ASP A 61 -5.67 -11.19 11.07
C ASP A 61 -6.26 -9.78 11.27
N GLY A 62 -5.72 -8.77 10.59
CA GLY A 62 -6.20 -7.38 10.64
C GLY A 62 -5.71 -6.59 11.86
N THR A 63 -4.83 -7.14 12.69
CA THR A 63 -4.25 -6.40 13.81
C THR A 63 -3.46 -5.19 13.33
N THR A 64 -3.61 -4.04 13.99
CA THR A 64 -2.98 -2.77 13.59
C THR A 64 -2.13 -2.17 14.69
N LEU A 65 -0.99 -1.57 14.32
CA LEU A 65 -0.22 -0.65 15.14
C LEU A 65 -0.27 0.74 14.51
N LEU A 66 -0.79 1.70 15.24
CA LEU A 66 -1.10 3.04 14.75
C LEU A 66 -0.42 4.10 15.61
N ARG A 67 0.34 5.03 14.97
CA ARG A 67 0.89 6.20 15.62
C ARG A 67 0.74 7.42 14.72
N ASN A 68 0.06 8.46 15.18
CA ASN A 68 -0.31 9.61 14.34
C ASN A 68 -0.89 9.19 12.98
N ALA A 69 -1.48 8.00 12.92
CA ALA A 69 -1.82 7.31 11.69
C ALA A 69 -2.99 7.96 10.93
N ASP A 70 -3.81 8.74 11.63
CA ASP A 70 -4.94 9.53 11.11
C ASP A 70 -4.55 10.96 10.70
N ARG A 71 -3.32 11.37 10.94
CA ARG A 71 -2.80 12.68 10.56
C ARG A 71 -2.46 12.71 9.09
N VAL A 72 -2.72 13.86 8.48
CA VAL A 72 -2.45 14.10 7.05
C VAL A 72 -1.01 14.53 6.87
N PHE A 73 -0.30 13.84 5.98
CA PHE A 73 1.08 14.13 5.58
C PHE A 73 1.15 14.39 4.08
N PRO A 74 2.13 15.17 3.60
CA PRO A 74 2.50 15.16 2.19
C PRO A 74 2.95 13.75 1.78
N THR A 75 2.46 13.26 0.65
CA THR A 75 2.80 11.91 0.19
C THR A 75 4.10 11.85 -0.60
N ALA A 76 4.57 12.99 -1.09
CA ALA A 76 5.59 12.97 -2.13
C ALA A 76 5.21 11.96 -3.24
N SER A 77 6.14 11.09 -3.63
CA SER A 77 5.90 10.09 -4.69
C SER A 77 5.12 8.85 -4.25
N SER A 78 4.81 8.65 -2.97
CA SER A 78 3.99 7.48 -2.57
C SER A 78 2.54 7.56 -3.08
N ILE A 79 2.03 8.75 -3.44
CA ILE A 79 0.73 8.92 -4.13
C ILE A 79 0.66 8.19 -5.47
N LYS A 80 1.81 7.85 -6.08
CA LYS A 80 1.88 7.12 -7.34
C LYS A 80 1.25 5.72 -7.26
N ILE A 81 1.11 5.16 -6.06
CA ILE A 81 0.33 3.93 -5.82
C ILE A 81 -1.14 4.13 -6.26
N ALA A 82 -1.74 5.28 -5.94
CA ALA A 82 -3.11 5.59 -6.33
C ALA A 82 -3.26 5.81 -7.85
N VAL A 83 -2.28 6.45 -8.48
CA VAL A 83 -2.25 6.62 -9.95
C VAL A 83 -2.14 5.27 -10.65
N LEU A 84 -1.27 4.38 -10.14
CA LEU A 84 -1.12 3.03 -10.65
C LEU A 84 -2.43 2.23 -10.50
N LEU A 85 -3.08 2.32 -9.34
CA LEU A 85 -4.36 1.66 -9.11
C LEU A 85 -5.42 2.09 -10.13
N GLU A 86 -5.56 3.41 -10.36
CA GLU A 86 -6.53 3.91 -11.31
C GLU A 86 -6.25 3.45 -12.74
N LEU A 87 -4.98 3.39 -13.15
CA LEU A 87 -4.59 2.85 -14.45
C LEU A 87 -5.04 1.40 -14.62
N TYR A 88 -4.80 0.54 -13.61
CA TYR A 88 -5.22 -0.85 -13.66
C TYR A 88 -6.75 -1.01 -13.64
N ARG A 89 -7.45 -0.16 -12.89
CA ARG A 89 -8.93 -0.15 -12.87
C ARG A 89 -9.51 0.25 -14.22
N GLN A 90 -8.96 1.28 -14.86
CA GLN A 90 -9.41 1.71 -16.20
C GLN A 90 -9.09 0.66 -17.27
N ASP A 91 -7.93 0.02 -17.21
CA ASP A 91 -7.60 -1.10 -18.12
C ASP A 91 -8.62 -2.24 -17.99
N HIS A 92 -9.03 -2.58 -16.77
CA HIS A 92 -10.08 -3.57 -16.52
C HIS A 92 -11.42 -3.15 -17.11
N GLN A 93 -11.87 -1.92 -16.82
CA GLN A 93 -13.11 -1.38 -17.36
C GLN A 93 -13.11 -1.35 -18.91
N ALA A 94 -11.97 -1.02 -19.53
CA ALA A 94 -11.83 -1.03 -20.97
C ALA A 94 -11.94 -2.46 -21.56
N ARG A 95 -11.39 -3.47 -20.88
CA ARG A 95 -11.54 -4.89 -21.27
C ARG A 95 -12.98 -5.37 -21.17
N GLU A 96 -13.75 -4.81 -20.24
CA GLU A 96 -15.21 -5.06 -20.09
C GLU A 96 -16.07 -4.23 -21.06
N GLY A 97 -15.45 -3.47 -21.96
CA GLY A 97 -16.14 -2.72 -23.01
C GLY A 97 -16.40 -1.24 -22.73
N ALA A 98 -15.98 -0.71 -21.56
CA ALA A 98 -16.13 0.72 -21.26
C ALA A 98 -15.26 1.57 -22.20
N GLN A 99 -15.89 2.60 -22.81
CA GLN A 99 -15.21 3.51 -23.71
C GLN A 99 -14.50 4.65 -22.97
N GLY A 100 -13.44 5.22 -23.60
CA GLY A 100 -12.71 6.36 -23.05
C GLY A 100 -11.89 6.07 -21.82
N LYS A 101 -11.55 4.80 -21.56
CA LYS A 101 -10.71 4.37 -20.46
C LYS A 101 -9.28 4.11 -20.92
N ALA A 102 -8.31 4.50 -20.10
CA ALA A 102 -6.91 4.26 -20.37
C ALA A 102 -6.61 2.74 -20.28
N LYS A 103 -5.85 2.22 -21.27
CA LYS A 103 -5.43 0.83 -21.30
C LYS A 103 -3.93 0.73 -21.03
N LEU A 104 -3.52 -0.36 -20.39
CA LEU A 104 -2.10 -0.66 -20.20
C LEU A 104 -1.34 -0.75 -21.53
N SER A 105 -2.02 -1.14 -22.62
CA SER A 105 -1.47 -1.28 -23.96
C SER A 105 -1.47 0.01 -24.81
N ASP A 106 -2.11 1.10 -24.34
CA ASP A 106 -2.17 2.34 -25.10
C ASP A 106 -0.76 2.92 -25.29
N ILE A 107 -0.48 3.32 -26.53
CA ILE A 107 0.83 3.82 -26.92
C ILE A 107 0.93 5.32 -26.59
N TYR A 108 2.05 5.70 -26.04
CA TYR A 108 2.53 7.07 -25.91
C TYR A 108 3.76 7.27 -26.80
N THR A 109 3.77 8.33 -27.60
CA THR A 109 4.94 8.77 -28.32
C THR A 109 5.60 9.90 -27.53
N PHE A 110 6.87 9.75 -27.19
CA PHE A 110 7.57 10.71 -26.34
C PHE A 110 7.59 12.12 -26.96
N ASP A 111 7.06 13.08 -26.20
CA ASP A 111 7.09 14.51 -26.54
C ASP A 111 7.93 15.27 -25.49
N PRO A 112 8.99 16.01 -25.89
CA PRO A 112 9.83 16.78 -24.97
C PRO A 112 9.09 17.79 -24.10
N LYS A 113 7.89 18.25 -24.51
CA LYS A 113 7.06 19.17 -23.72
C LYS A 113 6.57 18.57 -22.41
N ASP A 114 6.53 17.23 -22.32
CA ASP A 114 6.06 16.51 -21.13
C ASP A 114 7.18 16.30 -20.09
N LEU A 115 8.42 16.68 -20.40
CA LEU A 115 9.55 16.59 -19.48
C LEU A 115 9.40 17.57 -18.32
N VAL A 116 9.66 17.06 -17.13
CA VAL A 116 9.82 17.82 -15.89
C VAL A 116 11.06 17.31 -15.15
N GLU A 117 11.48 17.99 -14.10
CA GLU A 117 12.62 17.59 -13.26
C GLU A 117 12.43 16.15 -12.73
N ASP A 118 13.53 15.46 -12.43
CA ASP A 118 13.56 14.08 -11.93
C ASP A 118 12.85 13.08 -12.86
N SER A 119 13.04 13.22 -14.17
CA SER A 119 12.51 12.34 -15.20
C SER A 119 13.63 11.53 -15.87
N GLN A 120 14.28 10.66 -15.10
CA GLN A 120 15.54 9.99 -15.49
C GLN A 120 15.40 9.15 -16.76
N ILE A 121 14.35 8.34 -16.88
CA ILE A 121 14.15 7.48 -18.05
C ILE A 121 13.56 8.29 -19.21
N MET A 122 12.52 9.08 -18.95
CA MET A 122 11.87 9.88 -20.00
C MET A 122 12.84 10.86 -20.65
N ALA A 123 13.75 11.48 -19.89
CA ALA A 123 14.76 12.40 -20.42
C ALA A 123 15.81 11.73 -21.34
N ALA A 124 15.99 10.42 -21.22
CA ALA A 124 16.91 9.64 -22.06
C ALA A 124 16.28 9.12 -23.35
N LEU A 125 14.97 9.29 -23.56
CA LEU A 125 14.28 8.81 -24.74
C LEU A 125 14.49 9.73 -25.96
N THR A 126 14.45 9.15 -27.17
CA THR A 126 14.56 9.92 -28.41
C THR A 126 13.22 10.62 -28.70
N PRO A 127 13.22 11.97 -28.77
CA PRO A 127 12.00 12.74 -29.00
C PRO A 127 11.29 12.37 -30.30
N ARG A 128 9.95 12.26 -30.22
CA ARG A 128 9.03 12.03 -31.34
C ARG A 128 9.26 10.71 -32.10
N VAL A 129 10.23 9.88 -31.67
CA VAL A 129 10.56 8.58 -32.25
C VAL A 129 10.24 7.45 -31.27
N THR A 130 10.63 7.60 -30.00
CA THR A 130 10.38 6.57 -28.99
C THR A 130 8.89 6.45 -28.69
N ARG A 131 8.41 5.22 -28.75
CA ARG A 131 7.03 4.85 -28.41
C ARG A 131 7.05 3.84 -27.27
N VAL A 132 6.28 4.09 -26.24
CA VAL A 132 6.14 3.24 -25.06
C VAL A 132 4.68 3.02 -24.73
N THR A 133 4.36 1.95 -24.02
CA THR A 133 2.99 1.71 -23.55
C THR A 133 2.74 2.41 -22.20
N ASN A 134 1.46 2.54 -21.81
CA ASN A 134 1.13 2.97 -20.45
C ASN A 134 1.71 2.04 -19.39
N ARG A 135 1.86 0.74 -19.69
CA ARG A 135 2.55 -0.22 -18.82
C ARG A 135 4.02 0.14 -18.62
N ASP A 136 4.71 0.56 -19.68
CA ASP A 136 6.12 0.98 -19.59
C ASP A 136 6.24 2.28 -18.80
N LEU A 137 5.35 3.26 -19.05
CA LEU A 137 5.30 4.49 -18.26
C LEU A 137 5.05 4.19 -16.77
N ALA A 138 4.14 3.27 -16.47
CA ALA A 138 3.90 2.83 -15.08
C ALA A 138 5.15 2.15 -14.48
N GLN A 139 5.91 1.41 -15.29
CA GLN A 139 7.18 0.82 -14.85
C GLN A 139 8.22 1.90 -14.53
N PHE A 140 8.35 2.95 -15.36
CA PHE A 140 9.24 4.08 -15.10
C PHE A 140 8.82 4.85 -13.84
N MET A 141 7.51 5.07 -13.67
CA MET A 141 6.93 5.69 -12.49
C MET A 141 7.24 4.92 -11.20
N VAL A 142 7.16 3.59 -11.23
CA VAL A 142 7.40 2.75 -10.04
C VAL A 142 8.89 2.57 -9.77
N ALA A 143 9.68 2.20 -10.78
CA ALA A 143 11.08 1.79 -10.62
C ALA A 143 12.00 2.94 -10.20
N VAL A 144 11.91 4.08 -10.90
CA VAL A 144 12.79 5.25 -10.68
C VAL A 144 12.01 6.51 -10.32
N SER A 145 10.73 6.37 -10.02
CA SER A 145 9.87 7.50 -9.67
C SER A 145 9.77 8.60 -10.75
N ASP A 146 9.94 8.26 -12.04
CA ASP A 146 9.97 9.20 -13.15
C ASP A 146 8.74 10.12 -13.17
N ASN A 147 8.97 11.43 -13.03
CA ASN A 147 7.91 12.42 -12.87
C ASN A 147 7.19 12.75 -14.18
N ALA A 148 7.89 12.76 -15.32
CA ALA A 148 7.26 12.96 -16.63
C ALA A 148 6.34 11.77 -16.96
N ALA A 149 6.81 10.53 -16.78
CA ALA A 149 5.98 9.35 -16.95
C ALA A 149 4.74 9.38 -16.05
N THR A 150 4.90 9.82 -14.80
CA THR A 150 3.79 10.00 -13.87
C THR A 150 2.76 11.01 -14.36
N ASN A 151 3.22 12.18 -14.82
CA ASN A 151 2.35 13.25 -15.31
C ASN A 151 1.56 12.83 -16.56
N VAL A 152 2.20 12.12 -17.50
CA VAL A 152 1.51 11.53 -18.65
C VAL A 152 0.43 10.55 -18.22
N LEU A 153 0.71 9.69 -17.23
CA LEU A 153 -0.29 8.76 -16.70
C LEU A 153 -1.44 9.49 -16.00
N ILE A 154 -1.15 10.54 -15.21
CA ILE A 154 -2.18 11.37 -14.56
C ILE A 154 -3.11 11.99 -15.62
N ASP A 155 -2.57 12.48 -16.73
CA ASP A 155 -3.38 13.04 -17.83
C ASP A 155 -4.27 11.97 -18.49
N ARG A 156 -3.76 10.75 -18.63
CA ARG A 156 -4.50 9.64 -19.26
C ARG A 156 -5.60 9.09 -18.38
N VAL A 157 -5.33 8.87 -17.10
CA VAL A 157 -6.34 8.33 -16.19
C VAL A 157 -7.29 9.41 -15.64
N GLY A 158 -6.83 10.66 -15.59
CA GLY A 158 -7.54 11.80 -15.02
C GLY A 158 -7.41 11.88 -13.49
N MET A 159 -6.89 13.00 -12.98
CA MET A 159 -6.74 13.25 -11.54
C MET A 159 -8.07 13.10 -10.78
N GLN A 160 -9.17 13.56 -11.37
CA GLN A 160 -10.50 13.44 -10.78
C GLN A 160 -10.94 11.97 -10.63
N ASN A 161 -10.59 11.10 -11.57
CA ASN A 161 -10.90 9.68 -11.52
C ASN A 161 -10.09 9.00 -10.41
N VAL A 162 -8.79 9.34 -10.26
CA VAL A 162 -7.96 8.86 -9.12
C VAL A 162 -8.65 9.19 -7.81
N ASN A 163 -9.04 10.44 -7.60
CA ASN A 163 -9.70 10.88 -6.37
C ASN A 163 -11.11 10.27 -6.20
N ALA A 164 -11.84 10.05 -7.29
CA ALA A 164 -13.14 9.37 -7.23
C ALA A 164 -12.98 7.90 -6.79
N THR A 165 -11.98 7.21 -7.31
CA THR A 165 -11.64 5.84 -6.89
C THR A 165 -11.25 5.80 -5.42
N LEU A 166 -10.35 6.66 -4.95
CA LEU A 166 -9.97 6.73 -3.53
C LEU A 166 -11.20 6.93 -2.64
N ARG A 167 -12.08 7.88 -2.97
CA ARG A 167 -13.33 8.10 -2.21
C ARG A 167 -14.25 6.89 -2.23
N SER A 168 -14.38 6.19 -3.36
CA SER A 168 -15.23 4.99 -3.46
C SER A 168 -14.72 3.83 -2.59
N LEU A 169 -13.43 3.83 -2.27
CA LEU A 169 -12.78 2.90 -1.35
C LEU A 169 -12.80 3.40 0.11
N GLY A 170 -13.45 4.53 0.40
CA GLY A 170 -13.52 5.10 1.74
C GLY A 170 -12.29 5.93 2.16
N LEU A 171 -11.33 6.16 1.26
CA LEU A 171 -10.10 6.90 1.51
C LEU A 171 -10.34 8.39 1.24
N THR A 172 -10.81 9.11 2.26
CA THR A 172 -11.29 10.50 2.10
C THR A 172 -10.22 11.55 2.35
N LYS A 173 -9.12 11.18 3.01
CA LYS A 173 -7.99 12.06 3.33
C LYS A 173 -6.83 11.89 2.34
N THR A 174 -6.84 10.82 1.52
CA THR A 174 -5.84 10.58 0.47
C THR A 174 -6.26 11.27 -0.81
N LEU A 175 -5.49 12.27 -1.26
CA LEU A 175 -5.86 13.14 -2.38
C LEU A 175 -4.68 13.42 -3.30
N LEU A 176 -4.89 13.18 -4.60
CA LEU A 176 -4.02 13.67 -5.67
C LEU A 176 -4.51 15.08 -6.06
N ARG A 177 -3.76 16.13 -5.71
CA ARG A 177 -4.17 17.55 -5.87
C ARG A 177 -3.36 18.29 -6.92
N ARG A 178 -2.17 17.81 -7.24
CA ARG A 178 -1.29 18.41 -8.24
C ARG A 178 -0.50 17.36 -9.02
N LYS A 179 -0.03 17.74 -10.19
CA LYS A 179 0.97 16.98 -10.94
C LYS A 179 2.33 17.01 -10.22
N MET A 180 3.22 16.11 -10.63
CA MET A 180 4.60 16.11 -10.16
C MET A 180 5.30 17.38 -10.66
N ILE A 181 6.11 17.98 -9.78
CA ILE A 181 6.90 19.20 -10.07
C ILE A 181 6.02 20.44 -10.40
N ASP A 182 4.75 20.45 -10.06
CA ASP A 182 3.92 21.66 -10.12
C ASP A 182 4.21 22.56 -8.90
N ILE A 183 5.30 23.35 -9.01
CA ILE A 183 5.74 24.26 -7.93
C ILE A 183 4.70 25.34 -7.65
N ALA A 184 3.96 25.80 -8.68
CA ALA A 184 2.94 26.83 -8.48
C ALA A 184 1.77 26.31 -7.64
N ALA A 185 1.33 25.10 -7.87
CA ALA A 185 0.31 24.44 -7.05
C ALA A 185 0.82 24.21 -5.62
N ALA A 186 2.06 23.70 -5.44
CA ALA A 186 2.66 23.48 -4.13
C ALA A 186 2.72 24.77 -3.30
N ARG A 187 3.12 25.89 -3.90
CA ARG A 187 3.14 27.21 -3.24
C ARG A 187 1.75 27.71 -2.79
N ARG A 188 0.68 27.24 -3.42
CA ARG A 188 -0.70 27.52 -2.97
C ARG A 188 -1.18 26.56 -1.88
N GLY A 189 -0.37 25.57 -1.49
CA GLY A 189 -0.76 24.52 -0.55
C GLY A 189 -1.54 23.37 -1.18
N ASP A 190 -1.53 23.24 -2.51
CA ASP A 190 -2.15 22.14 -3.23
C ASP A 190 -1.22 20.91 -3.20
N GLU A 191 -0.94 20.37 -2.00
CA GLU A 191 -0.10 19.18 -1.86
C GLU A 191 -0.87 17.87 -2.08
N ASN A 192 -0.18 16.87 -2.66
CA ASN A 192 -0.65 15.50 -2.66
C ASN A 192 -0.50 14.96 -1.24
N VAL A 193 -1.60 14.49 -0.67
CA VAL A 193 -1.66 14.15 0.74
C VAL A 193 -2.27 12.78 0.98
N ALA A 194 -1.92 12.17 2.10
CA ALA A 194 -2.55 10.95 2.62
C ALA A 194 -2.39 10.87 4.14
N THR A 195 -3.01 9.88 4.74
CA THR A 195 -2.68 9.42 6.08
C THR A 195 -1.98 8.06 6.02
N PRO A 196 -1.07 7.74 6.95
CA PRO A 196 -0.47 6.40 7.02
C PRO A 196 -1.52 5.29 7.05
N GLN A 197 -2.61 5.50 7.79
CA GLN A 197 -3.70 4.54 7.92
C GLN A 197 -4.42 4.29 6.59
N GLU A 198 -4.76 5.34 5.84
CA GLU A 198 -5.42 5.17 4.55
C GLU A 198 -4.50 4.51 3.51
N MET A 199 -3.19 4.76 3.58
CA MET A 199 -2.24 4.09 2.70
C MET A 199 -2.13 2.59 3.01
N THR A 200 -2.15 2.18 4.28
CA THR A 200 -2.18 0.75 4.62
C THR A 200 -3.51 0.09 4.24
N TRP A 201 -4.65 0.77 4.40
CA TRP A 201 -5.95 0.27 3.93
C TRP A 201 -6.01 0.12 2.42
N LEU A 202 -5.45 1.07 1.67
CA LEU A 202 -5.33 0.97 0.21
C LEU A 202 -4.55 -0.28 -0.19
N LEU A 203 -3.40 -0.52 0.45
CA LEU A 203 -2.56 -1.69 0.20
C LEU A 203 -3.25 -3.00 0.60
N GLU A 204 -3.99 -3.01 1.70
CA GLU A 204 -4.81 -4.15 2.14
C GLU A 204 -5.88 -4.49 1.11
N MET A 205 -6.68 -3.50 0.68
CA MET A 205 -7.73 -3.71 -0.33
C MET A 205 -7.17 -4.21 -1.66
N ILE A 206 -5.99 -3.72 -2.06
CA ILE A 206 -5.28 -4.25 -3.22
C ILE A 206 -4.86 -5.70 -2.97
N TYR A 207 -4.21 -5.99 -1.85
CA TYR A 207 -3.73 -7.33 -1.50
C TYR A 207 -4.84 -8.38 -1.45
N LYS A 208 -6.00 -8.01 -0.87
CA LYS A 208 -7.18 -8.87 -0.77
C LYS A 208 -7.96 -9.02 -2.08
N GLY A 209 -7.63 -8.24 -3.11
CA GLY A 209 -8.35 -8.25 -4.39
C GLY A 209 -9.71 -7.53 -4.32
N GLU A 210 -9.89 -6.64 -3.36
CA GLU A 210 -11.11 -5.82 -3.19
C GLU A 210 -11.11 -4.59 -4.10
N ALA A 211 -9.91 -4.03 -4.36
CA ALA A 211 -9.72 -2.89 -5.24
C ALA A 211 -9.54 -3.28 -6.72
N LEU A 212 -9.07 -4.50 -7.00
CA LEU A 212 -8.77 -5.04 -8.33
C LEU A 212 -9.17 -6.52 -8.39
N SER A 213 -9.41 -7.05 -9.61
CA SER A 213 -9.57 -8.49 -9.79
C SER A 213 -8.31 -9.25 -9.36
N LYS A 214 -8.44 -10.54 -9.01
CA LYS A 214 -7.31 -11.37 -8.56
C LYS A 214 -6.13 -11.38 -9.55
N GLU A 215 -6.43 -11.43 -10.86
CA GLU A 215 -5.40 -11.39 -11.90
C GLU A 215 -4.65 -10.06 -11.90
N LEU A 216 -5.39 -8.96 -11.88
CA LEU A 216 -4.82 -7.61 -11.90
C LEU A 216 -4.08 -7.29 -10.59
N THR A 217 -4.58 -7.78 -9.46
CA THR A 217 -3.85 -7.71 -8.17
C THR A 217 -2.47 -8.32 -8.28
N GLY A 218 -2.35 -9.53 -8.86
CA GLY A 218 -1.04 -10.17 -9.06
C GLY A 218 -0.12 -9.36 -9.96
N GLN A 219 -0.63 -8.79 -11.05
CA GLN A 219 0.15 -7.93 -11.95
C GLN A 219 0.57 -6.62 -11.29
N PHE A 220 -0.34 -5.98 -10.54
CA PHE A 220 -0.09 -4.75 -9.79
C PHE A 220 1.02 -4.95 -8.74
N ILE A 221 0.88 -5.98 -7.90
CA ILE A 221 1.88 -6.30 -6.86
C ILE A 221 3.22 -6.65 -7.50
N LYS A 222 3.24 -7.42 -8.60
CA LYS A 222 4.48 -7.72 -9.34
C LYS A 222 5.16 -6.43 -9.83
N GLN A 223 4.40 -5.47 -10.35
CA GLN A 223 4.95 -4.19 -10.80
C GLN A 223 5.46 -3.38 -9.60
N LEU A 224 4.72 -3.35 -8.49
CA LEU A 224 5.13 -2.63 -7.28
C LEU A 224 6.34 -3.28 -6.58
N LYS A 225 6.59 -4.59 -6.78
CA LYS A 225 7.80 -5.31 -6.32
C LYS A 225 9.08 -4.96 -7.10
N THR A 226 9.00 -4.16 -8.16
CA THR A 226 10.19 -3.74 -8.88
C THR A 226 11.20 -3.11 -7.94
N LEU A 227 12.44 -3.59 -7.98
CA LEU A 227 13.52 -3.09 -7.13
C LEU A 227 13.72 -1.58 -7.34
N LYS A 228 13.83 -0.85 -6.25
CA LYS A 228 14.06 0.59 -6.22
C LYS A 228 15.38 0.87 -5.51
N LYS A 229 16.13 1.82 -6.05
CA LYS A 229 17.39 2.24 -5.44
C LYS A 229 17.17 2.92 -4.08
N ASP A 230 16.07 3.66 -3.94
CA ASP A 230 15.82 4.56 -2.83
C ASP A 230 14.58 4.14 -1.99
N SER A 231 14.35 2.81 -1.84
CA SER A 231 13.32 2.29 -0.93
C SER A 231 13.80 2.42 0.52
N TYR A 232 13.09 3.19 1.33
CA TYR A 232 13.44 3.41 2.74
C TYR A 232 13.03 2.22 3.62
N LEU A 233 11.90 1.58 3.30
CA LEU A 233 11.47 0.37 3.99
C LEU A 233 12.49 -0.76 3.84
N SER A 234 13.19 -0.85 2.69
CA SER A 234 14.18 -1.89 2.46
C SER A 234 15.55 -1.61 3.11
N TYR A 235 15.76 -0.42 3.66
CA TYR A 235 17.07 0.08 4.08
C TYR A 235 17.78 -0.86 5.09
N GLU A 236 17.01 -1.40 6.04
CA GLU A 236 17.51 -2.30 7.08
C GLU A 236 16.98 -3.74 6.94
N LEU A 237 16.09 -4.01 5.96
CA LEU A 237 15.53 -5.35 5.78
C LEU A 237 16.58 -6.31 5.19
N PRO A 238 16.53 -7.62 5.55
CA PRO A 238 17.32 -8.63 4.86
C PRO A 238 17.08 -8.60 3.35
N ALA A 239 18.14 -8.80 2.56
CA ALA A 239 18.11 -8.65 1.10
C ALA A 239 17.19 -9.64 0.36
N ASP A 240 16.80 -10.73 1.01
CA ASP A 240 15.91 -11.77 0.49
C ASP A 240 14.41 -11.50 0.80
N VAL A 241 14.11 -10.44 1.53
CA VAL A 241 12.73 -10.07 1.86
C VAL A 241 12.08 -9.42 0.66
N GLU A 242 11.00 -10.03 0.16
CA GLU A 242 10.21 -9.41 -0.91
C GLU A 242 9.41 -8.21 -0.38
N LEU A 243 9.48 -7.12 -1.13
CA LEU A 243 8.82 -5.85 -0.80
C LEU A 243 8.11 -5.29 -2.05
N ALA A 244 6.87 -4.89 -1.88
CA ALA A 244 6.09 -4.14 -2.88
C ALA A 244 5.78 -2.76 -2.31
N ASP A 245 6.56 -1.74 -2.68
CA ASP A 245 6.51 -0.42 -2.06
C ASP A 245 6.58 0.73 -3.05
N LYS A 246 6.35 1.92 -2.56
CA LYS A 246 6.64 3.16 -3.27
C LYS A 246 7.12 4.24 -2.31
N PRO A 247 8.43 4.54 -2.32
CA PRO A 247 9.00 5.63 -1.56
C PRO A 247 8.66 7.00 -2.16
N GLY A 248 8.77 8.03 -1.33
CA GLY A 248 8.59 9.41 -1.73
C GLY A 248 9.48 10.36 -0.94
N SER A 249 10.04 11.35 -1.62
CA SER A 249 10.88 12.40 -1.04
C SER A 249 10.47 13.78 -1.53
N LEU A 250 10.44 14.72 -0.60
CA LEU A 250 10.45 16.17 -0.82
C LEU A 250 11.41 16.77 0.22
N GLU A 251 11.78 18.01 0.06
CA GLU A 251 12.53 18.74 1.10
C GLU A 251 11.73 18.70 2.41
N GLY A 252 12.36 18.22 3.49
CA GLY A 252 11.74 18.07 4.80
C GLY A 252 10.67 16.96 4.92
N VAL A 253 10.57 16.04 3.94
CA VAL A 253 9.57 14.95 3.91
C VAL A 253 10.18 13.67 3.38
N ARG A 254 9.98 12.56 4.11
CA ARG A 254 10.24 11.19 3.65
C ARG A 254 9.02 10.33 3.90
N THR A 255 8.63 9.56 2.90
CA THR A 255 7.51 8.62 3.01
C THR A 255 7.86 7.31 2.35
N ASP A 256 7.36 6.22 2.90
CA ASP A 256 7.34 4.95 2.18
C ASP A 256 6.12 4.14 2.59
N SER A 257 5.47 3.53 1.61
CA SER A 257 4.26 2.73 1.82
C SER A 257 4.33 1.46 0.98
N GLY A 258 4.12 0.31 1.62
CA GLY A 258 4.28 -0.96 0.93
C GLY A 258 3.74 -2.16 1.68
N ILE A 259 3.89 -3.33 1.04
CA ILE A 259 3.61 -4.65 1.60
C ILE A 259 4.93 -5.39 1.75
N VAL A 260 5.26 -5.76 2.97
CA VAL A 260 6.40 -6.62 3.29
C VAL A 260 5.93 -8.07 3.34
N PHE A 261 6.53 -8.94 2.53
CA PHE A 261 6.16 -10.35 2.44
C PHE A 261 6.94 -11.20 3.45
N ALA A 262 6.76 -10.93 4.74
CA ALA A 262 7.26 -11.82 5.79
C ALA A 262 6.62 -13.20 5.64
N LYS A 263 7.41 -14.27 5.80
CA LYS A 263 6.96 -15.65 5.54
C LYS A 263 5.78 -16.02 6.43
N ASN A 264 4.69 -16.48 5.82
CA ASN A 264 3.41 -16.86 6.43
C ASN A 264 2.65 -15.73 7.13
N ARG A 265 3.20 -14.50 7.19
CA ARG A 265 2.53 -13.37 7.86
C ARG A 265 2.91 -12.04 7.20
N PRO A 266 2.45 -11.80 5.95
CA PRO A 266 2.69 -10.53 5.28
C PRO A 266 1.96 -9.39 6.00
N PHE A 267 2.50 -8.18 5.89
CA PHE A 267 1.90 -6.99 6.48
C PHE A 267 2.02 -5.78 5.57
N ALA A 268 1.05 -4.89 5.64
CA ALA A 268 1.12 -3.57 5.03
C ALA A 268 1.73 -2.58 6.03
N ILE A 269 2.53 -1.67 5.52
CA ILE A 269 3.19 -0.63 6.31
C ILE A 269 3.20 0.68 5.55
N SER A 270 2.94 1.77 6.26
CA SER A 270 3.14 3.13 5.76
C SER A 270 3.81 3.94 6.85
N VAL A 271 4.96 4.54 6.53
CA VAL A 271 5.67 5.47 7.42
C VAL A 271 5.82 6.79 6.67
N MET A 272 5.42 7.87 7.30
CA MET A 272 5.45 9.22 6.74
C MET A 272 6.10 10.15 7.74
N THR A 273 7.08 10.92 7.30
CA THR A 273 7.72 11.96 8.10
C THR A 273 7.51 13.34 7.47
N ALA A 274 7.54 14.36 8.30
CA ALA A 274 7.49 15.76 7.89
C ALA A 274 8.29 16.61 8.88
N TYR A 275 8.68 17.81 8.44
CA TYR A 275 9.56 18.72 9.19
C TYR A 275 10.93 18.09 9.48
N ASP A 276 11.43 17.27 8.57
CA ASP A 276 12.70 16.58 8.71
C ASP A 276 13.86 17.57 8.62
N CYS A 277 14.64 17.69 9.70
CA CYS A 277 15.87 18.51 9.70
C CYS A 277 17.08 17.73 9.13
N ASP A 278 17.06 16.40 9.24
CA ASP A 278 18.06 15.46 8.67
C ASP A 278 17.33 14.36 7.87
N GLU A 279 17.38 14.49 6.55
CA GLU A 279 16.76 13.55 5.62
C GLU A 279 17.29 12.12 5.79
N LYS A 280 18.58 11.97 6.07
CA LYS A 280 19.18 10.63 6.29
C LYS A 280 18.76 10.01 7.61
N ALA A 281 18.50 10.81 8.63
CA ALA A 281 17.91 10.34 9.87
C ALA A 281 16.47 9.86 9.66
N ALA A 282 15.68 10.57 8.82
CA ALA A 282 14.34 10.15 8.46
C ALA A 282 14.34 8.82 7.68
N GLU A 283 15.20 8.67 6.67
CA GLU A 283 15.37 7.44 5.90
C GLU A 283 15.74 6.24 6.81
N ARG A 284 16.71 6.43 7.73
CA ARG A 284 17.09 5.39 8.70
C ARG A 284 15.94 5.04 9.64
N ALA A 285 15.22 6.04 10.15
CA ALA A 285 14.10 5.81 11.06
C ALA A 285 12.98 4.99 10.40
N ILE A 286 12.68 5.25 9.11
CA ILE A 286 11.74 4.43 8.33
C ILE A 286 12.24 2.99 8.21
N GLY A 287 13.53 2.78 7.92
CA GLY A 287 14.14 1.46 7.83
C GLY A 287 14.11 0.69 9.15
N GLU A 288 14.41 1.36 10.27
CA GLU A 288 14.35 0.76 11.61
C GLU A 288 12.91 0.33 11.98
N VAL A 289 11.91 1.15 11.68
CA VAL A 289 10.49 0.79 11.87
C VAL A 289 10.15 -0.45 11.06
N ALA A 290 10.56 -0.51 9.79
CA ALA A 290 10.31 -1.66 8.92
C ALA A 290 11.01 -2.93 9.43
N LEU A 291 12.25 -2.82 9.90
CA LEU A 291 13.02 -3.95 10.44
C LEU A 291 12.38 -4.50 11.73
N ASP A 292 11.99 -3.64 12.67
CA ASP A 292 11.37 -4.11 13.91
C ASP A 292 10.01 -4.74 13.67
N ALA A 293 9.20 -4.18 12.73
CA ALA A 293 7.98 -4.81 12.27
C ALA A 293 8.26 -6.17 11.60
N TYR A 294 9.21 -6.24 10.66
CA TYR A 294 9.57 -7.49 9.98
C TYR A 294 9.97 -8.58 10.97
N ARG A 295 10.84 -8.27 11.96
CA ARG A 295 11.27 -9.23 13.00
C ARG A 295 10.09 -9.79 13.80
N TYR A 296 9.13 -8.93 14.12
CA TYR A 296 7.89 -9.37 14.78
C TYR A 296 7.10 -10.33 13.89
N PHE A 297 6.79 -9.93 12.65
CA PHE A 297 5.95 -10.71 11.75
C PHE A 297 6.64 -12.01 11.30
N GLU A 298 7.95 -12.00 11.08
CA GLU A 298 8.72 -13.19 10.79
C GLU A 298 8.68 -14.19 11.96
N MET A 299 8.84 -13.72 13.19
CA MET A 299 8.73 -14.57 14.39
C MET A 299 7.31 -15.13 14.53
N ARG A 300 6.29 -14.28 14.39
CA ARG A 300 4.89 -14.69 14.48
C ARG A 300 4.51 -15.70 13.39
N GLY A 301 5.02 -15.53 12.17
CA GLY A 301 4.78 -16.47 11.07
C GLY A 301 5.39 -17.87 11.27
N LYS A 302 6.32 -18.02 12.21
CA LYS A 302 7.01 -19.28 12.52
C LYS A 302 6.55 -19.93 13.82
N THR A 303 5.76 -19.25 14.65
CA THR A 303 5.46 -19.70 16.02
C THR A 303 3.96 -19.88 16.25
N SER A 304 3.64 -20.74 17.22
CA SER A 304 2.31 -20.78 17.84
C SER A 304 2.07 -19.52 18.68
N GLU A 305 0.84 -19.32 19.14
CA GLU A 305 0.46 -18.23 20.06
C GLU A 305 1.27 -18.26 21.38
N TYR A 306 1.74 -19.43 21.75
CA TYR A 306 2.57 -19.63 22.95
C TYR A 306 4.08 -19.48 22.70
N GLY A 307 4.51 -19.06 21.49
CA GLY A 307 5.92 -18.81 21.15
C GLY A 307 6.73 -20.04 20.76
N ARG A 308 6.11 -21.24 20.68
CA ARG A 308 6.81 -22.45 20.20
C ARG A 308 7.00 -22.36 18.68
N VAL A 309 8.24 -22.53 18.20
CA VAL A 309 8.51 -22.66 16.75
C VAL A 309 7.81 -23.91 16.21
N LEU A 310 7.00 -23.72 15.17
CA LEU A 310 6.28 -24.80 14.53
C LEU A 310 7.17 -25.49 13.50
N PRO A 311 7.16 -26.84 13.43
CA PRO A 311 7.88 -27.55 12.38
C PRO A 311 7.38 -27.10 10.99
N SER A 312 8.30 -26.87 10.07
CA SER A 312 7.92 -26.61 8.67
C SER A 312 7.20 -27.86 8.13
N VAL A 313 5.98 -27.68 7.63
CA VAL A 313 5.30 -28.74 6.88
C VAL A 313 6.10 -28.95 5.59
N PRO A 314 6.67 -30.13 5.33
CA PRO A 314 7.34 -30.37 4.06
C PRO A 314 6.31 -30.19 2.95
N PRO A 315 6.70 -29.64 1.76
CA PRO A 315 5.81 -29.57 0.63
C PRO A 315 5.26 -30.97 0.37
N GLY A 316 3.93 -31.09 0.36
CA GLY A 316 3.26 -32.36 0.17
C GLY A 316 3.83 -33.09 -1.04
N ARG A 317 4.10 -34.39 -0.87
CA ARG A 317 4.49 -35.32 -1.95
C ARG A 317 3.34 -35.52 -2.92
#